data_f0e11943efe6ed390822427807277049
#
_entry.id   f0e11943efe6ed390822427807277049
#
_cell.length_a   1.000
_cell.length_b   1.000
_cell.length_c   1.000
_cell.angle_alpha   90.00
_cell.angle_beta   90.00
_cell.angle_gamma   90.00
#
_symmetry.space_group_name_H-M   'P 1'
#
loop_
_entity.id
_entity.type
_entity.pdbx_description
1 polymer ?
#
loop_
_entity_poly.entity_id
_entity_poly.type
_entity_poly.pdbx_seq_one_letter_code
_entity_poly.pdbx_strand_id
1 'polypeptide(L)'
;SIYAGKNFRFGKNREGSFEDKLPFQKYEIEAKTCILHKNENDKIVSSEAIRKSILSLDFKFVKSCLGRNWALTGIVQKGDQNGRKLGFATANIHLLNILEPKFGVYFTRSRIMNHDGSDFNSTYMPSITNFGIRPTLDGQKTLFETHILNYEDYFKNNEIYDQRIHVEVLDFLRDEKKFNSFEELKDQILKDVKKAKLFHENK
;
A
#
# COMPACT_ATOMS: atom_id res chain seq x y z
N SER A 1 11.44 -28.27 -14.15
CA SER A 1 10.14 -27.86 -14.72
C SER A 1 9.95 -26.33 -14.61
N ILE A 2 9.26 -25.76 -15.57
CA ILE A 2 8.89 -24.32 -15.61
C ILE A 2 7.36 -24.25 -15.58
N TYR A 3 6.83 -23.35 -14.76
CA TYR A 3 5.41 -23.09 -14.64
C TYR A 3 5.09 -21.69 -15.16
N ALA A 4 4.10 -21.54 -16.01
CA ALA A 4 3.64 -20.24 -16.48
C ALA A 4 2.13 -20.23 -16.77
N GLY A 5 1.51 -19.05 -16.70
CA GLY A 5 0.12 -18.91 -17.09
C GLY A 5 -0.09 -19.20 -18.58
N LYS A 6 -1.28 -19.66 -18.94
CA LYS A 6 -1.63 -19.98 -20.34
C LYS A 6 -1.37 -18.83 -21.33
N ASN A 7 -1.43 -17.58 -20.85
CA ASN A 7 -1.21 -16.39 -21.65
C ASN A 7 0.24 -15.87 -21.64
N PHE A 8 1.17 -16.62 -21.05
CA PHE A 8 2.58 -16.22 -21.01
C PHE A 8 3.19 -16.22 -22.40
N ARG A 9 3.92 -15.16 -22.73
CA ARG A 9 4.63 -14.97 -23.99
C ARG A 9 6.08 -14.62 -23.71
N PHE A 10 7.01 -15.14 -24.49
CA PHE A 10 8.46 -14.96 -24.32
C PHE A 10 9.18 -14.72 -25.66
N GLY A 11 10.46 -14.43 -25.60
CA GLY A 11 11.30 -14.21 -26.78
C GLY A 11 11.16 -12.83 -27.40
N LYS A 12 11.84 -12.64 -28.54
CA LYS A 12 11.83 -11.39 -29.29
C LYS A 12 10.37 -11.07 -29.70
N ASN A 13 9.93 -9.83 -29.50
CA ASN A 13 8.58 -9.34 -29.79
C ASN A 13 7.45 -10.14 -29.11
N ARG A 14 7.74 -10.95 -28.07
CA ARG A 14 6.76 -11.81 -27.39
C ARG A 14 6.07 -12.82 -28.32
N GLU A 15 6.76 -13.28 -29.37
CA GLU A 15 6.24 -14.24 -30.36
C GLU A 15 6.12 -15.65 -29.79
N GLY A 16 7.00 -16.05 -28.86
CA GLY A 16 7.00 -17.37 -28.24
C GLY A 16 5.79 -17.58 -27.33
N SER A 17 5.17 -18.73 -27.44
CA SER A 17 4.05 -19.18 -26.61
C SER A 17 4.49 -20.32 -25.72
N PHE A 18 3.97 -20.39 -24.48
CA PHE A 18 4.22 -21.50 -23.58
C PHE A 18 3.50 -22.79 -24.03
N GLU A 19 2.58 -22.69 -24.98
CA GLU A 19 1.96 -23.83 -25.66
C GLU A 19 2.90 -24.46 -26.68
N ASP A 20 3.91 -23.73 -27.18
CA ASP A 20 4.98 -24.22 -28.03
C ASP A 20 5.97 -25.05 -27.22
N LYS A 21 5.76 -26.37 -27.16
CA LYS A 21 6.57 -27.28 -26.35
C LYS A 21 7.96 -27.55 -26.95
N LEU A 22 8.16 -27.36 -28.23
CA LEU A 22 9.39 -27.70 -28.95
C LEU A 22 10.68 -27.05 -28.37
N PRO A 23 10.72 -25.75 -28.04
CA PRO A 23 11.91 -25.14 -27.46
C PRO A 23 12.30 -25.75 -26.10
N PHE A 24 11.29 -26.15 -25.32
CA PHE A 24 11.51 -26.70 -23.98
C PHE A 24 11.96 -28.15 -24.03
N GLN A 25 11.39 -28.94 -24.92
CA GLN A 25 11.77 -30.35 -25.13
C GLN A 25 13.23 -30.52 -25.57
N LYS A 26 13.73 -29.61 -26.40
CA LYS A 26 15.14 -29.61 -26.84
C LYS A 26 16.14 -29.55 -25.68
N TYR A 27 15.75 -28.93 -24.56
CA TYR A 27 16.59 -28.76 -23.36
C TYR A 27 16.10 -29.60 -22.19
N GLU A 28 15.29 -30.62 -22.42
CA GLU A 28 14.72 -31.52 -21.39
C GLU A 28 13.97 -30.74 -20.29
N ILE A 29 13.40 -29.60 -20.63
CA ILE A 29 12.65 -28.76 -19.70
C ILE A 29 11.17 -29.13 -19.77
N GLU A 30 10.62 -29.54 -18.64
CA GLU A 30 9.19 -29.78 -18.50
C GLU A 30 8.45 -28.44 -18.38
N ALA A 31 7.62 -28.08 -19.35
CA ALA A 31 6.80 -26.87 -19.36
C ALA A 31 5.37 -27.18 -18.91
N LYS A 32 4.91 -26.58 -17.81
CA LYS A 32 3.57 -26.75 -17.24
C LYS A 32 2.78 -25.45 -17.30
N THR A 33 1.59 -25.52 -17.88
CA THR A 33 0.68 -24.37 -17.98
C THR A 33 -0.18 -24.30 -16.73
N CYS A 34 -0.24 -23.12 -16.11
CA CYS A 34 -1.14 -22.82 -15.01
C CYS A 34 -2.45 -22.22 -15.54
N ILE A 35 -3.56 -22.68 -15.00
CA ILE A 35 -4.87 -22.07 -15.27
C ILE A 35 -4.87 -20.67 -14.65
N LEU A 36 -5.40 -19.70 -15.40
CA LEU A 36 -5.53 -18.32 -14.91
C LEU A 36 -6.57 -18.29 -13.79
N HIS A 37 -6.15 -17.78 -12.63
CA HIS A 37 -7.05 -17.64 -11.51
C HIS A 37 -8.08 -16.55 -11.79
N LYS A 38 -9.32 -16.77 -11.38
CA LYS A 38 -10.41 -15.79 -11.44
C LYS A 38 -10.83 -15.43 -10.02
N ASN A 39 -11.22 -14.18 -9.82
CA ASN A 39 -11.80 -13.75 -8.54
C ASN A 39 -13.27 -14.19 -8.43
N GLU A 40 -13.91 -13.88 -7.31
CA GLU A 40 -15.33 -14.18 -7.04
C GLU A 40 -16.32 -13.65 -8.09
N ASN A 41 -15.93 -12.64 -8.86
CA ASN A 41 -16.74 -12.04 -9.94
C ASN A 41 -16.36 -12.59 -11.33
N ASP A 42 -15.71 -13.76 -11.40
CA ASP A 42 -15.28 -14.44 -12.64
C ASP A 42 -14.29 -13.62 -13.50
N LYS A 43 -13.66 -12.59 -12.95
CA LYS A 43 -12.64 -11.78 -13.62
C LYS A 43 -11.25 -12.38 -13.43
N ILE A 44 -10.47 -12.45 -14.51
CA ILE A 44 -9.10 -12.95 -14.49
C ILE A 44 -8.24 -12.07 -13.58
N VAL A 45 -7.59 -12.71 -12.59
CA VAL A 45 -6.62 -12.05 -11.72
C VAL A 45 -5.31 -11.89 -12.48
N SER A 46 -4.88 -10.65 -12.65
CA SER A 46 -3.59 -10.32 -13.27
C SER A 46 -2.94 -9.13 -12.58
N SER A 47 -1.61 -9.07 -12.64
CA SER A 47 -0.86 -7.93 -12.09
C SER A 47 -1.26 -6.60 -12.75
N GLU A 48 -1.62 -6.61 -14.03
CA GLU A 48 -2.08 -5.42 -14.74
C GLU A 48 -3.44 -4.95 -14.23
N ALA A 49 -4.40 -5.86 -14.08
CA ALA A 49 -5.73 -5.55 -13.54
C ALA A 49 -5.62 -4.98 -12.11
N ILE A 50 -4.79 -5.60 -11.26
CA ILE A 50 -4.57 -5.13 -9.89
C ILE A 50 -3.96 -3.72 -9.88
N ARG A 51 -2.90 -3.46 -10.70
CA ARG A 51 -2.31 -2.11 -10.79
C ARG A 51 -3.30 -1.06 -11.26
N LYS A 52 -4.07 -1.35 -12.31
CA LYS A 52 -5.13 -0.45 -12.80
C LYS A 52 -6.15 -0.15 -11.72
N SER A 53 -6.56 -1.16 -10.96
CA SER A 53 -7.54 -0.98 -9.87
C SER A 53 -7.00 -0.18 -8.69
N ILE A 54 -5.71 -0.32 -8.34
CA ILE A 54 -5.07 0.55 -7.34
C ILE A 54 -5.09 2.01 -7.81
N LEU A 55 -4.74 2.28 -9.06
CA LEU A 55 -4.73 3.63 -9.63
C LEU A 55 -6.13 4.24 -9.76
N SER A 56 -7.16 3.41 -9.99
CA SER A 56 -8.57 3.84 -10.03
C SER A 56 -9.29 3.77 -8.69
N LEU A 57 -8.57 3.46 -7.59
CA LEU A 57 -9.09 3.41 -6.22
C LEU A 57 -10.12 2.30 -5.96
N ASP A 58 -10.16 1.26 -6.81
CA ASP A 58 -11.03 0.09 -6.59
C ASP A 58 -10.36 -0.94 -5.68
N PHE A 59 -10.23 -0.60 -4.39
CA PHE A 59 -9.60 -1.47 -3.39
C PHE A 59 -10.43 -2.72 -3.08
N LYS A 60 -11.73 -2.71 -3.37
CA LYS A 60 -12.58 -3.92 -3.25
C LYS A 60 -12.15 -4.97 -4.26
N PHE A 61 -11.99 -4.57 -5.53
CA PHE A 61 -11.48 -5.47 -6.56
C PHE A 61 -10.05 -5.94 -6.24
N VAL A 62 -9.17 -5.03 -5.81
CA VAL A 62 -7.80 -5.39 -5.41
C VAL A 62 -7.80 -6.45 -4.33
N LYS A 63 -8.62 -6.29 -3.29
CA LYS A 63 -8.77 -7.27 -2.21
C LYS A 63 -9.29 -8.61 -2.71
N SER A 64 -10.28 -8.62 -3.60
CA SER A 64 -10.82 -9.87 -4.18
C SER A 64 -9.80 -10.61 -5.02
N CYS A 65 -8.88 -9.89 -5.68
CA CYS A 65 -7.79 -10.47 -6.45
C CYS A 65 -6.62 -10.99 -5.60
N LEU A 66 -6.26 -10.26 -4.54
CA LEU A 66 -5.11 -10.58 -3.69
C LEU A 66 -5.46 -11.53 -2.53
N GLY A 67 -6.74 -11.70 -2.20
CA GLY A 67 -7.20 -12.38 -0.99
C GLY A 67 -6.90 -11.60 0.31
N ARG A 68 -6.35 -10.38 0.20
CA ARG A 68 -5.99 -9.49 1.32
C ARG A 68 -6.05 -8.04 0.87
N ASN A 69 -6.04 -7.11 1.80
CA ASN A 69 -5.91 -5.70 1.45
C ASN A 69 -4.54 -5.44 0.79
N TRP A 70 -4.48 -4.47 -0.11
CA TRP A 70 -3.21 -3.96 -0.59
C TRP A 70 -2.47 -3.26 0.54
N ALA A 71 -1.19 -3.55 0.67
CA ALA A 71 -0.42 -3.08 1.81
C ALA A 71 0.99 -2.65 1.40
N LEU A 72 1.56 -1.76 2.19
CA LEU A 72 2.91 -1.24 2.08
C LEU A 72 3.64 -1.52 3.39
N THR A 73 4.92 -1.88 3.29
CA THR A 73 5.77 -2.13 4.45
C THR A 73 7.07 -1.35 4.27
N GLY A 74 7.46 -0.62 5.29
CA GLY A 74 8.69 0.17 5.28
C GLY A 74 9.20 0.46 6.68
N ILE A 75 10.32 1.16 6.75
CA ILE A 75 10.92 1.61 8.03
C ILE A 75 10.42 3.02 8.32
N VAL A 76 10.01 3.26 9.55
CA VAL A 76 9.60 4.58 10.03
C VAL A 76 10.83 5.46 10.16
N GLN A 77 10.86 6.55 9.42
CA GLN A 77 11.93 7.54 9.44
C GLN A 77 11.51 8.79 10.17
N LYS A 78 12.47 9.50 10.74
CA LYS A 78 12.25 10.81 11.32
C LYS A 78 11.98 11.82 10.21
N GLY A 79 10.80 12.45 10.26
CA GLY A 79 10.41 13.55 9.37
C GLY A 79 10.55 14.91 10.05
N ASP A 80 9.94 15.96 9.46
CA ASP A 80 9.96 17.33 10.01
C ASP A 80 9.13 17.50 11.29
N GLN A 81 8.41 16.47 11.71
CA GLN A 81 7.57 16.45 12.91
C GLN A 81 6.48 17.55 12.93
N ASN A 82 6.09 18.09 11.77
CA ASN A 82 5.05 19.11 11.70
C ASN A 82 3.70 18.59 12.21
N GLY A 83 3.37 17.33 11.91
CA GLY A 83 2.18 16.68 12.45
C GLY A 83 2.19 16.62 13.98
N ARG A 84 3.36 16.33 14.60
CA ARG A 84 3.51 16.29 16.07
C ARG A 84 3.23 17.67 16.71
N LYS A 85 3.67 18.77 16.08
CA LYS A 85 3.39 20.15 16.54
C LYS A 85 1.89 20.47 16.51
N LEU A 86 1.15 19.84 15.60
CA LEU A 86 -0.31 20.00 15.48
C LEU A 86 -1.11 19.03 16.36
N GLY A 87 -0.43 18.12 17.11
CA GLY A 87 -1.06 17.08 17.93
C GLY A 87 -1.37 15.78 17.16
N PHE A 88 -0.86 15.63 15.93
CA PHE A 88 -1.07 14.45 15.10
C PHE A 88 0.28 13.85 14.69
N ALA A 89 0.90 13.08 15.58
CA ALA A 89 2.15 12.40 15.24
C ALA A 89 1.97 11.48 14.02
N THR A 90 2.87 11.58 13.04
CA THR A 90 2.86 10.77 11.83
C THR A 90 4.13 9.93 11.72
N ALA A 91 3.98 8.68 11.30
CA ALA A 91 5.06 7.82 10.87
C ALA A 91 5.37 8.12 9.39
N ASN A 92 6.56 8.65 9.12
CA ASN A 92 7.05 8.87 7.75
C ASN A 92 7.67 7.58 7.25
N ILE A 93 7.17 7.05 6.14
CA ILE A 93 7.63 5.78 5.58
C ILE A 93 8.30 6.07 4.24
N HIS A 94 9.55 5.67 4.11
CA HIS A 94 10.24 5.74 2.83
C HIS A 94 10.05 4.44 2.07
N LEU A 95 9.48 4.54 0.89
CA LEU A 95 9.20 3.40 0.02
C LEU A 95 9.98 3.55 -1.28
N LEU A 96 10.64 2.47 -1.69
CA LEU A 96 11.36 2.40 -2.96
C LEU A 96 10.65 1.43 -3.90
N ASN A 97 10.58 1.80 -5.18
CA ASN A 97 10.10 0.92 -6.25
C ASN A 97 8.70 0.34 -6.03
N ILE A 98 7.78 1.13 -5.51
CA ILE A 98 6.37 0.76 -5.37
C ILE A 98 5.52 1.34 -6.49
N LEU A 99 4.35 0.75 -6.71
CA LEU A 99 3.31 1.40 -7.48
C LEU A 99 2.77 2.58 -6.68
N GLU A 100 2.92 3.79 -7.21
CA GLU A 100 2.37 4.99 -6.61
C GLU A 100 0.85 5.05 -6.87
N PRO A 101 0.01 4.99 -5.83
CA PRO A 101 -1.43 5.19 -6.00
C PRO A 101 -1.73 6.67 -6.26
N LYS A 102 -2.98 7.01 -6.50
CA LYS A 102 -3.40 8.42 -6.59
C LYS A 102 -3.01 9.17 -5.32
N PHE A 103 -2.49 10.38 -5.44
CA PHE A 103 -2.16 11.22 -4.28
C PHE A 103 -3.43 11.61 -3.51
N GLY A 104 -3.34 11.57 -2.20
CA GLY A 104 -4.46 11.88 -1.32
C GLY A 104 -4.38 11.18 0.03
N VAL A 105 -5.46 11.22 0.76
CA VAL A 105 -5.59 10.63 2.10
C VAL A 105 -6.44 9.38 2.02
N TYR A 106 -6.02 8.35 2.75
CA TYR A 106 -6.59 7.01 2.73
C TYR A 106 -7.01 6.55 4.13
N PHE A 107 -8.09 5.80 4.21
CA PHE A 107 -8.38 4.97 5.36
C PHE A 107 -7.43 3.78 5.36
N THR A 108 -6.70 3.62 6.44
CA THR A 108 -5.71 2.55 6.59
C THR A 108 -5.82 1.89 7.94
N ARG A 109 -5.16 0.74 8.09
CA ARG A 109 -4.84 0.15 9.38
C ARG A 109 -3.37 -0.24 9.38
N SER A 110 -2.73 -0.09 10.51
CA SER A 110 -1.29 -0.26 10.62
C SER A 110 -0.93 -1.20 11.74
N ARG A 111 0.19 -1.88 11.60
CA ARG A 111 0.82 -2.64 12.69
C ARG A 111 2.33 -2.47 12.65
N ILE A 112 2.96 -2.52 13.81
CA ILE A 112 4.41 -2.52 13.90
C ILE A 112 4.89 -3.98 13.80
N MET A 113 5.99 -4.18 13.08
CA MET A 113 6.62 -5.48 12.87
C MET A 113 8.01 -5.49 13.47
N ASN A 114 8.50 -6.66 13.87
CA ASN A 114 9.89 -6.85 14.26
C ASN A 114 10.83 -6.65 13.07
N HIS A 115 12.13 -6.48 13.34
CA HIS A 115 13.15 -6.34 12.29
C HIS A 115 13.24 -7.57 11.36
N ASP A 116 12.96 -8.77 11.88
CA ASP A 116 12.92 -10.01 11.09
C ASP A 116 11.65 -10.15 10.24
N GLY A 117 10.71 -9.22 10.35
CA GLY A 117 9.44 -9.22 9.64
C GLY A 117 8.33 -10.03 10.31
N SER A 118 8.60 -10.63 11.48
CA SER A 118 7.55 -11.22 12.32
C SER A 118 6.69 -10.12 12.96
N ASP A 119 5.49 -10.48 13.40
CA ASP A 119 4.58 -9.52 14.02
C ASP A 119 5.06 -9.16 15.43
N PHE A 120 5.39 -7.90 15.64
CA PHE A 120 5.66 -7.36 16.99
C PHE A 120 4.37 -7.31 17.83
N ASN A 121 3.28 -6.93 17.18
CA ASN A 121 1.95 -6.93 17.77
C ASN A 121 0.96 -7.37 16.69
N SER A 122 0.21 -8.44 16.92
CA SER A 122 -0.78 -8.97 16.00
C SER A 122 -1.97 -8.02 15.77
N THR A 123 -2.12 -7.00 16.61
CA THR A 123 -3.23 -6.07 16.56
C THR A 123 -3.01 -4.98 15.52
N TYR A 124 -3.93 -4.88 14.57
CA TYR A 124 -4.00 -3.73 13.67
C TYR A 124 -4.60 -2.53 14.39
N MET A 125 -3.91 -1.39 14.23
CA MET A 125 -4.33 -0.10 14.76
C MET A 125 -5.01 0.72 13.67
N PRO A 126 -6.20 1.29 13.90
CA PRO A 126 -6.81 2.24 12.99
C PRO A 126 -5.87 3.38 12.64
N SER A 127 -5.79 3.75 11.38
CA SER A 127 -4.91 4.83 10.91
C SER A 127 -5.48 5.54 9.69
N ILE A 128 -4.95 6.72 9.41
CA ILE A 128 -5.09 7.42 8.13
C ILE A 128 -3.71 7.65 7.55
N THR A 129 -3.60 7.59 6.24
CA THR A 129 -2.33 7.75 5.56
C THR A 129 -2.44 8.77 4.44
N ASN A 130 -1.55 9.75 4.44
CA ASN A 130 -1.36 10.68 3.33
C ASN A 130 -0.30 10.13 2.39
N PHE A 131 -0.66 9.99 1.12
CA PHE A 131 0.25 9.69 0.03
C PHE A 131 0.35 10.94 -0.85
N GLY A 132 1.54 11.54 -0.90
CA GLY A 132 1.72 12.82 -1.56
C GLY A 132 3.15 13.05 -2.05
N ILE A 133 3.40 14.25 -2.56
CA ILE A 133 4.70 14.68 -3.01
C ILE A 133 5.22 15.77 -2.06
N ARG A 134 6.46 15.61 -1.64
CA ARG A 134 7.20 16.64 -0.93
C ARG A 134 8.26 17.23 -1.85
N PRO A 135 8.24 18.55 -2.08
CA PRO A 135 9.36 19.24 -2.72
C PRO A 135 10.63 19.10 -1.87
N THR A 136 11.74 18.76 -2.51
CA THR A 136 13.08 18.72 -1.89
C THR A 136 14.03 19.59 -2.69
N LEU A 137 15.19 19.91 -2.14
CA LEU A 137 16.21 20.68 -2.86
C LEU A 137 16.69 19.97 -4.15
N ASP A 138 16.65 18.63 -4.15
CA ASP A 138 17.11 17.80 -5.25
C ASP A 138 15.96 17.29 -6.14
N GLY A 139 14.72 17.82 -5.99
CA GLY A 139 13.56 17.43 -6.80
C GLY A 139 12.31 17.19 -5.97
N GLN A 140 11.58 16.10 -6.31
CA GLN A 140 10.34 15.72 -5.61
C GLN A 140 10.51 14.33 -5.00
N LYS A 141 10.14 14.18 -3.75
CA LYS A 141 10.13 12.90 -3.05
C LYS A 141 8.70 12.50 -2.73
N THR A 142 8.33 11.30 -3.12
CA THR A 142 7.07 10.72 -2.70
C THR A 142 7.08 10.49 -1.19
N LEU A 143 6.05 10.95 -0.53
CA LEU A 143 5.88 10.90 0.90
C LEU A 143 4.72 9.97 1.25
N PHE A 144 4.94 9.12 2.24
CA PHE A 144 3.92 8.25 2.80
C PHE A 144 3.90 8.45 4.31
N GLU A 145 2.93 9.25 4.77
CA GLU A 145 2.79 9.66 6.16
C GLU A 145 1.55 9.00 6.77
N THR A 146 1.77 8.18 7.78
CA THR A 146 0.70 7.45 8.47
C THR A 146 0.50 8.01 9.87
N HIS A 147 -0.71 8.48 10.16
CA HIS A 147 -1.16 8.85 11.50
C HIS A 147 -1.96 7.68 12.09
N ILE A 148 -1.44 7.09 13.16
CA ILE A 148 -2.12 6.04 13.93
C ILE A 148 -3.10 6.73 14.87
N LEU A 149 -4.38 6.37 14.78
CA LEU A 149 -5.42 6.93 15.64
C LEU A 149 -5.23 6.43 17.07
N ASN A 150 -5.41 7.32 18.04
CA ASN A 150 -5.22 7.00 19.46
C ASN A 150 -3.82 6.39 19.74
N TYR A 151 -2.78 6.93 19.14
CA TYR A 151 -1.39 6.45 19.25
C TYR A 151 -0.96 6.16 20.69
N GLU A 152 -1.32 7.03 21.64
CA GLU A 152 -0.95 6.91 23.05
C GLU A 152 -1.51 5.64 23.74
N ASP A 153 -2.68 5.15 23.27
CA ASP A 153 -3.28 3.92 23.78
C ASP A 153 -2.43 2.68 23.48
N TYR A 154 -1.64 2.74 22.40
CA TYR A 154 -0.82 1.64 21.93
C TYR A 154 0.63 1.72 22.41
N PHE A 155 1.21 2.92 22.47
CA PHE A 155 2.66 3.10 22.62
C PHE A 155 3.09 3.84 23.90
N LYS A 156 2.18 4.41 24.69
CA LYS A 156 2.47 5.06 25.98
C LYS A 156 3.70 5.99 25.91
N ASN A 157 3.74 6.90 24.95
CA ASN A 157 4.85 7.81 24.64
C ASN A 157 6.13 7.16 24.06
N ASN A 158 6.13 5.87 23.73
CA ASN A 158 7.26 5.26 23.04
C ASN A 158 7.30 5.70 21.56
N GLU A 159 8.48 6.03 21.08
CA GLU A 159 8.69 6.35 19.67
C GLU A 159 8.84 5.07 18.85
N ILE A 160 8.33 5.10 17.60
CA ILE A 160 8.37 3.97 16.67
C ILE A 160 9.39 4.20 15.53
N TYR A 161 10.34 5.14 15.71
CA TYR A 161 11.39 5.34 14.74
C TYR A 161 12.25 4.10 14.58
N ASP A 162 12.76 3.90 13.35
CA ASP A 162 13.56 2.76 12.94
C ASP A 162 12.85 1.40 13.01
N GLN A 163 11.58 1.37 13.47
CA GLN A 163 10.77 0.17 13.46
C GLN A 163 10.14 -0.04 12.08
N ARG A 164 9.87 -1.28 11.75
CA ARG A 164 9.15 -1.65 10.54
C ARG A 164 7.65 -1.51 10.77
N ILE A 165 6.98 -0.77 9.89
CA ILE A 165 5.52 -0.62 9.90
C ILE A 165 4.91 -1.26 8.66
N HIS A 166 3.81 -1.97 8.86
CA HIS A 166 2.97 -2.51 7.79
C HIS A 166 1.64 -1.74 7.78
N VAL A 167 1.30 -1.18 6.62
CA VAL A 167 0.12 -0.33 6.44
C VAL A 167 -0.76 -0.92 5.36
N GLU A 168 -1.94 -1.37 5.72
CA GLU A 168 -2.97 -1.82 4.78
C GLU A 168 -3.87 -0.67 4.37
N VAL A 169 -4.06 -0.51 3.06
CA VAL A 169 -4.99 0.47 2.49
C VAL A 169 -6.38 -0.15 2.42
N LEU A 170 -7.35 0.52 3.02
CA LEU A 170 -8.73 0.04 3.12
C LEU A 170 -9.66 0.73 2.13
N ASP A 171 -9.51 2.05 1.97
CA ASP A 171 -10.29 2.87 1.05
C ASP A 171 -9.67 4.25 0.87
N PHE A 172 -10.17 5.01 -0.10
CA PHE A 172 -9.77 6.38 -0.37
C PHE A 172 -10.67 7.36 0.40
N LEU A 173 -10.06 8.30 1.12
CA LEU A 173 -10.80 9.29 1.88
C LEU A 173 -11.04 10.57 1.10
N ARG A 174 -9.98 11.15 0.52
CA ARG A 174 -10.04 12.41 -0.26
C ARG A 174 -8.76 12.69 -1.02
N ASP A 175 -8.84 13.59 -2.00
CA ASP A 175 -7.70 14.17 -2.70
C ASP A 175 -6.82 15.02 -1.77
N GLU A 176 -5.56 15.24 -2.18
CA GLU A 176 -4.69 16.23 -1.55
C GLU A 176 -5.32 17.63 -1.63
N LYS A 177 -5.03 18.44 -0.60
CA LYS A 177 -5.43 19.84 -0.55
C LYS A 177 -4.23 20.69 -0.15
N LYS A 178 -4.13 21.88 -0.73
CA LYS A 178 -3.24 22.93 -0.26
C LYS A 178 -3.96 23.74 0.81
N PHE A 179 -3.23 24.15 1.82
CA PHE A 179 -3.74 24.94 2.94
C PHE A 179 -2.96 26.25 3.00
N ASN A 180 -3.66 27.35 3.31
CA ASN A 180 -3.05 28.67 3.40
C ASN A 180 -2.51 28.94 4.82
N SER A 181 -2.95 28.17 5.82
CA SER A 181 -2.49 28.29 7.20
C SER A 181 -2.38 26.93 7.91
N PHE A 182 -1.66 26.91 9.03
CA PHE A 182 -1.59 25.72 9.90
C PHE A 182 -2.92 25.42 10.56
N GLU A 183 -3.76 26.42 10.82
CA GLU A 183 -5.10 26.25 11.38
C GLU A 183 -6.01 25.52 10.39
N GLU A 184 -6.03 25.92 9.13
CA GLU A 184 -6.80 25.23 8.08
C GLU A 184 -6.37 23.75 7.95
N LEU A 185 -5.05 23.50 7.97
CA LEU A 185 -4.50 22.14 7.93
C LEU A 185 -4.98 21.32 9.15
N LYS A 186 -4.88 21.89 10.35
CA LYS A 186 -5.32 21.26 11.59
C LYS A 186 -6.78 20.90 11.58
N ASP A 187 -7.63 21.84 11.15
CA ASP A 187 -9.08 21.63 11.05
C ASP A 187 -9.44 20.52 10.04
N GLN A 188 -8.70 20.46 8.93
CA GLN A 188 -8.92 19.39 7.97
C GLN A 188 -8.48 18.04 8.54
N ILE A 189 -7.34 17.96 9.22
CA ILE A 189 -6.88 16.72 9.87
C ILE A 189 -7.90 16.24 10.90
N LEU A 190 -8.46 17.14 11.71
CA LEU A 190 -9.51 16.80 12.68
C LEU A 190 -10.75 16.19 12.01
N LYS A 191 -11.18 16.75 10.86
CA LYS A 191 -12.28 16.20 10.06
C LYS A 191 -11.95 14.83 9.51
N ASP A 192 -10.73 14.61 9.03
CA ASP A 192 -10.27 13.34 8.48
C ASP A 192 -10.19 12.26 9.57
N VAL A 193 -9.63 12.60 10.74
CA VAL A 193 -9.59 11.71 11.91
C VAL A 193 -11.00 11.31 12.37
N LYS A 194 -11.93 12.27 12.44
CA LYS A 194 -13.33 11.97 12.80
C LYS A 194 -13.97 10.98 11.80
N LYS A 195 -13.77 11.20 10.50
CA LYS A 195 -14.28 10.28 9.46
C LYS A 195 -13.64 8.90 9.57
N ALA A 196 -12.33 8.85 9.86
CA ALA A 196 -11.61 7.59 10.01
C ALA A 196 -12.09 6.79 11.24
N LYS A 197 -12.34 7.44 12.37
CA LYS A 197 -12.92 6.77 13.53
C LYS A 197 -14.26 6.12 13.18
N LEU A 198 -15.18 6.87 12.59
CA LEU A 198 -16.48 6.35 12.13
C LEU A 198 -16.34 5.21 11.12
N PHE A 199 -15.39 5.30 10.20
CA PHE A 199 -15.15 4.24 9.22
C PHE A 199 -14.68 2.93 9.88
N HIS A 200 -13.84 3.01 10.90
CA HIS A 200 -13.33 1.83 11.61
C HIS A 200 -14.34 1.24 12.59
N GLU A 201 -15.23 2.05 13.17
CA GLU A 201 -16.33 1.59 14.04
C GLU A 201 -17.41 0.80 13.29
N ASN A 202 -17.58 1.08 11.98
CA ASN A 202 -18.59 0.45 11.14
C ASN A 202 -18.08 -0.76 10.33
N LYS A 203 -16.86 -1.25 10.60
CA LYS A 203 -16.25 -2.42 9.97
C LYS A 203 -15.97 -3.53 10.96
#